data_8a4d2809e3c886097d7e42e087d8692f
#
_entry.id   8a4d2809e3c886097d7e42e087d8692f
#
_cell.length_a   1.000
_cell.length_b   1.000
_cell.length_c   1.000
_cell.angle_alpha   90.00
_cell.angle_beta   90.00
_cell.angle_gamma   90.00
#
_symmetry.space_group_name_H-M   'P 1'
#
loop_
_entity.id
_entity.type
_entity.pdbx_description
1 polymer ?
#
loop_
_entity_poly.entity_id
_entity_poly.type
_entity_poly.pdbx_seq_one_letter_code
_entity_poly.pdbx_strand_id
1 'polypeptide(L)'
;MRPTAPAERVGRTLAWEGTVGGARPGGPRGVRERALAAAIGRVGVWDAGLCAAPAAVVRAAAVELEQAGYGAAWLHEAGRDAFVAAAILLAATRRLVVGTSIVSIWRHEPAQAASAARTLGEAFPGRFVLGLGAGHEGAGSWHGRAYHRPLRELAEYLDAMDKARYFAARPEVPVPRVIAALGPRALELARQRSRGAIPYLVPVAYTSLARATLGPEPVLAVHQAIVLGQRPERARELAREHVGRYLAARNYRGNLLRCGFTERDLDGAGSARLIDALVPTGDTDEVVVRVQAHLDAGADHVCVNPIGRRPAEVPAAQLGELAVRLQLEPAPAKDG
;
A
#
# COMPACT_ATOMS: atom_id res chain seq x y z
N MET A 1 14.87 42.30 55.69
CA MET A 1 14.73 40.86 55.99
C MET A 1 13.30 40.47 55.57
N ARG A 2 13.17 39.73 54.44
CA ARG A 2 11.91 39.10 54.06
C ARG A 2 12.11 37.60 54.17
N PRO A 3 11.16 36.82 54.65
CA PRO A 3 11.31 35.38 54.81
C PRO A 3 11.07 34.66 53.46
N THR A 4 11.89 33.69 53.19
CA THR A 4 11.85 32.76 52.07
C THR A 4 10.74 31.74 52.27
N ALA A 5 9.89 31.56 51.23
CA ALA A 5 8.89 30.52 51.18
C ALA A 5 9.51 29.14 50.90
N PRO A 6 8.98 28.04 51.41
CA PRO A 6 9.50 26.71 51.19
C PRO A 6 9.10 26.16 49.80
N ALA A 7 10.03 25.45 49.16
CA ALA A 7 9.83 24.72 47.92
C ALA A 7 8.84 23.56 48.12
N GLU A 8 7.72 23.60 47.45
CA GLU A 8 6.81 22.46 47.32
C GLU A 8 7.41 21.35 46.49
N ARG A 9 7.48 20.18 47.08
CA ARG A 9 7.87 18.92 46.41
C ARG A 9 6.78 18.52 45.45
N VAL A 10 7.06 18.58 44.15
CA VAL A 10 6.28 17.91 43.16
C VAL A 10 6.68 16.42 43.15
N GLY A 11 6.01 15.65 43.97
CA GLY A 11 6.08 14.21 44.03
C GLY A 11 4.70 13.63 43.80
N ARG A 12 4.18 13.66 42.58
CA ARG A 12 3.05 12.83 42.18
C ARG A 12 3.55 11.71 41.27
N THR A 13 3.79 10.56 41.87
CA THR A 13 3.85 9.27 41.19
C THR A 13 2.52 9.08 40.46
N LEU A 14 2.51 9.20 39.13
CA LEU A 14 1.38 8.78 38.32
C LEU A 14 1.30 7.27 38.39
N ALA A 15 0.48 6.75 39.28
CA ALA A 15 0.04 5.36 39.27
C ALA A 15 -0.87 5.19 38.06
N TRP A 16 -0.34 4.54 37.03
CA TRP A 16 -1.08 4.17 35.84
C TRP A 16 -1.89 2.89 36.12
N GLU A 17 -3.13 3.02 36.54
CA GLU A 17 -4.12 1.93 36.49
C GLU A 17 -4.78 1.93 35.09
N GLY A 18 -4.07 1.43 34.11
CA GLY A 18 -4.59 1.17 32.76
C GLY A 18 -5.34 -0.14 32.73
N THR A 19 -6.65 -0.11 32.99
CA THR A 19 -7.58 -1.18 32.60
C THR A 19 -7.35 -1.54 31.15
N VAL A 20 -7.06 -2.82 30.88
CA VAL A 20 -7.05 -3.41 29.53
C VAL A 20 -8.51 -3.47 29.04
N GLY A 21 -9.04 -2.32 28.70
CA GLY A 21 -10.30 -2.18 28.00
C GLY A 21 -10.05 -2.44 26.52
N GLY A 22 -10.36 -3.65 26.05
CA GLY A 22 -10.45 -3.93 24.62
C GLY A 22 -11.42 -2.92 23.99
N ALA A 23 -10.89 -2.02 23.15
CA ALA A 23 -11.71 -1.10 22.38
C ALA A 23 -12.71 -1.94 21.57
N ARG A 24 -14.00 -1.84 21.91
CA ARG A 24 -15.07 -2.43 21.11
C ARG A 24 -14.94 -1.86 19.70
N PRO A 25 -14.82 -2.68 18.66
CA PRO A 25 -14.77 -2.20 17.29
C PRO A 25 -16.11 -1.54 16.97
N GLY A 26 -16.16 -0.20 16.92
CA GLY A 26 -17.36 0.55 16.63
C GLY A 26 -17.84 0.35 15.20
N GLY A 27 -19.06 -0.12 15.02
CA GLY A 27 -19.77 -0.28 13.76
C GLY A 27 -19.63 -1.65 13.07
N PRO A 28 -20.62 -2.03 12.23
CA PRO A 28 -20.59 -3.26 11.44
C PRO A 28 -19.37 -3.28 10.50
N ARG A 29 -18.82 -4.47 10.27
CA ARG A 29 -17.58 -4.65 9.47
C ARG A 29 -17.70 -3.98 8.09
N GLY A 30 -18.71 -4.25 7.32
CA GLY A 30 -18.91 -3.68 5.98
C GLY A 30 -19.00 -2.15 5.89
N VAL A 31 -19.29 -1.44 6.98
CA VAL A 31 -19.32 0.04 7.01
C VAL A 31 -17.89 0.60 6.98
N ARG A 32 -16.97 -0.03 7.70
CA ARG A 32 -15.56 0.43 7.78
C ARG A 32 -14.79 0.15 6.49
N GLU A 33 -15.05 -0.97 5.84
CA GLU A 33 -14.45 -1.32 4.58
C GLU A 33 -14.93 -0.37 3.47
N ARG A 34 -16.21 -0.05 3.42
CA ARG A 34 -16.75 0.98 2.50
C ARG A 34 -16.17 2.36 2.76
N ALA A 35 -15.97 2.73 4.02
CA ALA A 35 -15.31 3.98 4.38
C ALA A 35 -13.85 4.02 3.91
N LEU A 36 -13.13 2.89 4.02
CA LEU A 36 -11.77 2.79 3.49
C LEU A 36 -11.75 2.89 1.96
N ALA A 37 -12.63 2.15 1.27
CA ALA A 37 -12.72 2.21 -0.19
C ALA A 37 -13.04 3.63 -0.69
N ALA A 38 -13.97 4.31 -0.03
CA ALA A 38 -14.29 5.70 -0.34
C ALA A 38 -13.11 6.65 -0.10
N ALA A 39 -12.37 6.47 1.00
CA ALA A 39 -11.24 7.33 1.34
C ALA A 39 -10.07 7.19 0.36
N ILE A 40 -9.72 5.96 -0.07
CA ILE A 40 -8.62 5.73 -1.02
C ILE A 40 -9.02 6.02 -2.47
N GLY A 41 -10.33 6.18 -2.76
CA GLY A 41 -10.84 6.40 -4.10
C GLY A 41 -10.66 5.21 -5.05
N ARG A 42 -11.03 5.38 -6.31
CA ARG A 42 -10.95 4.30 -7.31
C ARG A 42 -9.54 4.08 -7.85
N VAL A 43 -8.71 5.13 -7.89
CA VAL A 43 -7.37 5.07 -8.47
C VAL A 43 -6.36 5.75 -7.54
N GLY A 44 -5.21 5.11 -7.38
CA GLY A 44 -4.06 5.62 -6.66
C GLY A 44 -2.76 5.42 -7.41
N VAL A 45 -1.67 5.86 -6.82
CA VAL A 45 -0.32 5.77 -7.40
C VAL A 45 0.62 5.04 -6.45
N TRP A 46 1.41 4.11 -6.97
CA TRP A 46 2.57 3.52 -6.32
C TRP A 46 3.80 3.79 -7.18
N ASP A 47 4.68 4.66 -6.72
CA ASP A 47 5.87 5.04 -7.49
C ASP A 47 7.12 5.01 -6.63
N ALA A 48 8.19 4.44 -7.18
CA ALA A 48 9.47 4.30 -6.48
C ALA A 48 10.07 5.66 -6.09
N GLY A 49 9.84 6.69 -6.89
CA GLY A 49 10.30 8.05 -6.63
C GLY A 49 9.71 8.65 -5.35
N LEU A 50 8.48 8.29 -4.98
CA LEU A 50 7.88 8.75 -3.72
C LEU A 50 8.65 8.30 -2.48
N CYS A 51 9.43 7.21 -2.60
CA CYS A 51 10.29 6.71 -1.52
C CYS A 51 11.76 7.06 -1.68
N ALA A 52 12.23 7.39 -2.89
CA ALA A 52 13.65 7.54 -3.20
C ALA A 52 14.07 8.97 -3.56
N ALA A 53 13.19 9.78 -4.14
CA ALA A 53 13.49 11.15 -4.56
C ALA A 53 13.75 12.09 -3.36
N PRO A 54 14.41 13.23 -3.56
CA PRO A 54 14.57 14.25 -2.51
C PRO A 54 13.23 14.66 -1.91
N ALA A 55 13.19 14.93 -0.61
CA ALA A 55 11.94 15.22 0.12
C ALA A 55 11.15 16.42 -0.46
N ALA A 56 11.86 17.42 -1.02
CA ALA A 56 11.21 18.56 -1.70
C ALA A 56 10.44 18.11 -2.95
N VAL A 57 11.04 17.22 -3.75
CA VAL A 57 10.42 16.64 -4.95
C VAL A 57 9.21 15.78 -4.56
N VAL A 58 9.36 14.96 -3.52
CA VAL A 58 8.28 14.10 -3.02
C VAL A 58 7.08 14.92 -2.54
N ARG A 59 7.32 16.01 -1.79
CA ARG A 59 6.24 16.91 -1.35
C ARG A 59 5.51 17.58 -2.52
N ALA A 60 6.25 18.09 -3.51
CA ALA A 60 5.65 18.70 -4.71
C ALA A 60 4.80 17.68 -5.47
N ALA A 61 5.37 16.50 -5.74
CA ALA A 61 4.66 15.42 -6.42
C ALA A 61 3.40 14.95 -5.67
N ALA A 62 3.44 14.86 -4.34
CA ALA A 62 2.26 14.50 -3.55
C ALA A 62 1.12 15.52 -3.71
N VAL A 63 1.45 16.81 -3.75
CA VAL A 63 0.47 17.88 -3.99
C VAL A 63 -0.10 17.79 -5.41
N GLU A 64 0.75 17.55 -6.42
CA GLU A 64 0.31 17.38 -7.80
C GLU A 64 -0.61 16.16 -7.97
N LEU A 65 -0.29 15.03 -7.33
CA LEU A 65 -1.15 13.84 -7.33
C LEU A 65 -2.51 14.11 -6.68
N GLU A 66 -2.53 14.81 -5.55
CA GLU A 66 -3.77 15.23 -4.89
C GLU A 66 -4.62 16.13 -5.79
N GLN A 67 -3.98 17.14 -6.43
CA GLN A 67 -4.65 18.06 -7.34
C GLN A 67 -5.18 17.35 -8.59
N ALA A 68 -4.48 16.35 -9.09
CA ALA A 68 -4.89 15.54 -10.23
C ALA A 68 -6.07 14.59 -9.89
N GLY A 69 -6.48 14.46 -8.63
CA GLY A 69 -7.62 13.64 -8.22
C GLY A 69 -7.29 12.20 -7.83
N TYR A 70 -6.03 11.84 -7.68
CA TYR A 70 -5.67 10.54 -7.12
C TYR A 70 -6.12 10.46 -5.66
N GLY A 71 -6.83 9.39 -5.30
CA GLY A 71 -7.32 9.20 -3.93
C GLY A 71 -6.25 8.74 -2.96
N ALA A 72 -5.25 7.99 -3.45
CA ALA A 72 -4.20 7.45 -2.60
C ALA A 72 -2.82 7.43 -3.26
N ALA A 73 -1.77 7.60 -2.44
CA ALA A 73 -0.39 7.29 -2.77
C ALA A 73 0.09 6.10 -1.92
N TRP A 74 0.71 5.11 -2.57
CA TRP A 74 1.17 3.90 -1.91
C TRP A 74 2.70 3.84 -1.92
N LEU A 75 3.28 3.54 -0.77
CA LEU A 75 4.72 3.59 -0.54
C LEU A 75 5.28 2.20 -0.32
N HIS A 76 6.34 1.87 -1.04
CA HIS A 76 7.11 0.67 -0.77
C HIS A 76 8.29 0.96 0.18
N GLU A 77 8.82 -0.09 0.75
CA GLU A 77 9.90 0.03 1.72
C GLU A 77 11.26 -0.25 1.09
N ALA A 78 11.62 0.55 0.08
CA ALA A 78 12.94 0.50 -0.53
C ALA A 78 13.58 1.90 -0.50
N GLY A 79 14.71 2.02 0.18
CA GLY A 79 15.42 3.28 0.35
C GLY A 79 15.05 3.99 1.64
N ARG A 80 14.00 4.81 1.63
CA ARG A 80 13.52 5.53 2.82
C ARG A 80 12.60 4.64 3.66
N ASP A 81 12.63 4.83 4.98
CA ASP A 81 11.63 4.25 5.88
C ASP A 81 10.21 4.66 5.46
N ALA A 82 9.30 3.68 5.36
CA ALA A 82 7.97 3.90 4.80
C ALA A 82 7.09 4.80 5.69
N PHE A 83 7.25 4.75 7.03
CA PHE A 83 6.50 5.60 7.95
C PHE A 83 6.98 7.05 7.87
N VAL A 84 8.30 7.27 7.77
CA VAL A 84 8.88 8.60 7.56
C VAL A 84 8.47 9.16 6.20
N ALA A 85 8.51 8.35 5.15
CA ALA A 85 8.01 8.76 3.83
C ALA A 85 6.52 9.13 3.88
N ALA A 86 5.69 8.32 4.55
CA ALA A 86 4.27 8.62 4.73
C ALA A 86 4.03 9.96 5.44
N ALA A 87 4.78 10.24 6.50
CA ALA A 87 4.69 11.53 7.22
C ALA A 87 4.99 12.72 6.30
N ILE A 88 5.99 12.60 5.40
CA ILE A 88 6.34 13.66 4.43
C ILE A 88 5.19 13.95 3.47
N LEU A 89 4.55 12.90 2.92
CA LEU A 89 3.42 13.06 1.99
C LEU A 89 2.18 13.60 2.71
N LEU A 90 1.85 13.02 3.87
CA LEU A 90 0.68 13.41 4.65
C LEU A 90 0.75 14.87 5.11
N ALA A 91 1.93 15.33 5.52
CA ALA A 91 2.15 16.73 5.93
C ALA A 91 2.09 17.71 4.74
N ALA A 92 2.37 17.26 3.52
CA ALA A 92 2.33 18.08 2.32
C ALA A 92 0.92 18.19 1.71
N THR A 93 0.01 17.28 2.05
CA THR A 93 -1.32 17.13 1.43
C THR A 93 -2.44 17.31 2.46
N ARG A 94 -3.67 17.46 2.01
CA ARG A 94 -4.84 17.66 2.89
C ARG A 94 -5.85 16.52 2.86
N ARG A 95 -5.93 15.79 1.74
CA ARG A 95 -6.94 14.76 1.48
C ARG A 95 -6.34 13.46 1.00
N LEU A 96 -5.19 13.53 0.33
CA LEU A 96 -4.53 12.33 -0.20
C LEU A 96 -4.33 11.32 0.93
N VAL A 97 -4.83 10.11 0.72
CA VAL A 97 -4.57 8.99 1.61
C VAL A 97 -3.18 8.44 1.30
N VAL A 98 -2.40 8.14 2.31
CA VAL A 98 -1.09 7.51 2.14
C VAL A 98 -1.13 6.11 2.73
N GLY A 99 -0.87 5.12 1.88
CA GLY A 99 -0.77 3.72 2.29
C GLY A 99 0.65 3.19 2.14
N THR A 100 1.00 2.20 2.95
CA THR A 100 2.23 1.42 2.69
C THR A 100 1.91 0.19 1.84
N SER A 101 2.78 -0.15 0.89
CA SER A 101 2.64 -1.31 0.01
C SER A 101 4.01 -1.90 -0.34
N ILE A 102 4.61 -2.47 0.61
CA ILE A 102 4.19 -2.83 1.97
C ILE A 102 5.30 -2.48 2.98
N VAL A 103 4.92 -2.31 4.24
CA VAL A 103 5.86 -2.48 5.34
C VAL A 103 6.14 -3.96 5.52
N SER A 104 7.40 -4.32 5.47
CA SER A 104 7.85 -5.71 5.61
C SER A 104 7.87 -6.13 7.08
N ILE A 105 7.24 -7.26 7.39
CA ILE A 105 7.28 -7.86 8.74
C ILE A 105 8.70 -8.26 9.19
N TRP A 106 9.66 -8.28 8.27
CA TRP A 106 11.06 -8.61 8.56
C TRP A 106 11.90 -7.41 8.98
N ARG A 107 11.42 -6.18 8.69
CA ARG A 107 12.18 -4.93 8.92
C ARG A 107 11.82 -4.24 10.22
N HIS A 108 10.59 -4.37 10.67
CA HIS A 108 10.09 -3.68 11.86
C HIS A 108 9.63 -4.68 12.91
N GLU A 109 9.93 -4.38 14.16
CA GLU A 109 9.29 -5.11 15.25
C GLU A 109 7.80 -4.75 15.32
N PRO A 110 6.91 -5.72 15.64
CA PRO A 110 5.45 -5.50 15.62
C PRO A 110 5.00 -4.29 16.46
N ALA A 111 5.62 -4.09 17.62
CA ALA A 111 5.30 -2.98 18.50
C ALA A 111 5.70 -1.61 17.92
N GLN A 112 6.82 -1.56 17.20
CA GLN A 112 7.28 -0.35 16.52
C GLN A 112 6.36 0.01 15.36
N ALA A 113 6.01 -0.96 14.50
CA ALA A 113 5.08 -0.74 13.40
C ALA A 113 3.70 -0.32 13.90
N ALA A 114 3.21 -0.94 14.97
CA ALA A 114 1.95 -0.56 15.60
C ALA A 114 1.97 0.87 16.17
N SER A 115 3.08 1.25 16.80
CA SER A 115 3.29 2.60 17.35
C SER A 115 3.34 3.64 16.23
N ALA A 116 4.16 3.43 15.21
CA ALA A 116 4.29 4.34 14.08
C ALA A 116 2.97 4.54 13.34
N ALA A 117 2.23 3.45 13.10
CA ALA A 117 0.92 3.54 12.47
C ALA A 117 -0.09 4.33 13.30
N ARG A 118 -0.15 4.11 14.63
CA ARG A 118 -1.03 4.86 15.53
C ARG A 118 -0.66 6.34 15.58
N THR A 119 0.63 6.68 15.61
CA THR A 119 1.11 8.06 15.57
C THR A 119 0.69 8.77 14.28
N LEU A 120 0.86 8.12 13.12
CA LEU A 120 0.40 8.68 11.85
C LEU A 120 -1.12 8.82 11.77
N GLY A 121 -1.85 7.84 12.33
CA GLY A 121 -3.31 7.89 12.37
C GLY A 121 -3.86 8.97 13.30
N GLU A 122 -3.15 9.30 14.35
CA GLU A 122 -3.51 10.39 15.29
C GLU A 122 -3.18 11.75 14.65
N ALA A 123 -1.97 11.91 14.10
CA ALA A 123 -1.54 13.15 13.48
C ALA A 123 -2.30 13.48 12.17
N PHE A 124 -2.79 12.46 11.45
CA PHE A 124 -3.47 12.60 10.16
C PHE A 124 -4.74 11.72 10.11
N PRO A 125 -5.81 12.07 10.84
CA PRO A 125 -7.00 11.24 11.00
C PRO A 125 -7.59 10.79 9.67
N GLY A 126 -7.80 9.46 9.52
CA GLY A 126 -8.41 8.85 8.34
C GLY A 126 -7.57 8.81 7.07
N ARG A 127 -6.34 9.37 7.08
CA ARG A 127 -5.50 9.47 5.88
C ARG A 127 -4.30 8.52 5.81
N PHE A 128 -4.11 7.67 6.80
CA PHE A 128 -3.04 6.66 6.77
C PHE A 128 -3.61 5.24 6.73
N VAL A 129 -3.06 4.39 5.85
CA VAL A 129 -3.38 2.96 5.71
C VAL A 129 -2.11 2.14 5.88
N LEU A 130 -2.14 1.19 6.82
CA LEU A 130 -1.01 0.29 7.04
C LEU A 130 -1.12 -0.95 6.14
N GLY A 131 -0.34 -1.00 5.08
CA GLY A 131 -0.17 -2.19 4.26
C GLY A 131 1.02 -3.02 4.74
N LEU A 132 0.77 -4.28 5.04
CA LEU A 132 1.73 -5.23 5.61
C LEU A 132 1.94 -6.43 4.69
N GLY A 133 3.12 -7.01 4.73
CA GLY A 133 3.39 -8.24 4.02
C GLY A 133 4.72 -8.90 4.39
N ALA A 134 4.82 -10.17 4.04
CA ALA A 134 6.08 -10.91 4.15
C ALA A 134 6.99 -10.75 2.91
N GLY A 135 6.51 -10.06 1.87
CA GLY A 135 7.26 -9.92 0.63
C GLY A 135 7.45 -11.25 -0.12
N HIS A 136 8.63 -11.46 -0.68
CA HIS A 136 9.03 -12.68 -1.39
C HIS A 136 10.32 -13.26 -0.81
N GLU A 137 10.73 -14.43 -1.26
CA GLU A 137 11.83 -15.21 -0.68
C GLU A 137 13.16 -14.43 -0.52
N GLY A 138 13.47 -13.51 -1.43
CA GLY A 138 14.64 -12.64 -1.30
C GLY A 138 14.52 -11.51 -0.26
N ALA A 139 13.30 -11.16 0.16
CA ALA A 139 13.10 -10.02 1.05
C ALA A 139 13.55 -10.28 2.52
N GLY A 140 13.46 -11.52 2.99
CA GLY A 140 13.89 -11.91 4.35
C GLY A 140 15.41 -11.94 4.51
N SER A 141 16.13 -12.37 3.46
CA SER A 141 17.59 -12.53 3.51
C SER A 141 18.34 -11.21 3.69
N TRP A 142 17.79 -10.10 3.23
CA TRP A 142 18.38 -8.76 3.40
C TRP A 142 18.43 -8.30 4.86
N HIS A 143 17.69 -8.98 5.76
CA HIS A 143 17.62 -8.67 7.20
C HIS A 143 18.12 -9.80 8.08
N GLY A 144 18.85 -10.78 7.51
CA GLY A 144 19.40 -11.91 8.26
C GLY A 144 18.33 -12.86 8.83
N ARG A 145 17.08 -12.71 8.43
CA ARG A 145 15.98 -13.59 8.82
C ARG A 145 15.69 -14.63 7.74
N ALA A 146 15.49 -15.86 8.12
CA ALA A 146 15.10 -16.93 7.20
C ALA A 146 13.64 -16.74 6.76
N TYR A 147 13.39 -16.78 5.45
CA TYR A 147 12.05 -16.73 4.88
C TYR A 147 11.36 -18.08 5.03
N HIS A 148 10.87 -18.38 6.21
CA HIS A 148 10.14 -19.62 6.51
C HIS A 148 8.69 -19.31 6.87
N ARG A 149 7.76 -20.12 6.36
CA ARG A 149 6.32 -20.08 6.70
C ARG A 149 5.74 -18.65 6.71
N PRO A 150 5.91 -17.83 5.63
CA PRO A 150 5.64 -16.40 5.65
C PRO A 150 4.23 -16.02 6.08
N LEU A 151 3.22 -16.84 5.80
CA LEU A 151 1.84 -16.57 6.25
C LEU A 151 1.65 -16.78 7.74
N ARG A 152 2.36 -17.75 8.33
CA ARG A 152 2.34 -17.96 9.78
C ARG A 152 3.05 -16.81 10.49
N GLU A 153 4.23 -16.44 10.03
CA GLU A 153 4.98 -15.31 10.57
C GLU A 153 4.16 -14.01 10.48
N LEU A 154 3.47 -13.78 9.36
CA LEU A 154 2.58 -12.64 9.21
C LEU A 154 1.41 -12.69 10.21
N ALA A 155 0.78 -13.86 10.43
CA ALA A 155 -0.29 -13.99 11.41
C ALA A 155 0.18 -13.72 12.84
N GLU A 156 1.34 -14.28 13.23
CA GLU A 156 1.97 -14.07 14.54
C GLU A 156 2.37 -12.59 14.73
N TYR A 157 2.87 -11.95 13.66
CA TYR A 157 3.18 -10.53 13.65
C TYR A 157 1.94 -9.66 13.90
N LEU A 158 0.82 -9.98 13.26
CA LEU A 158 -0.46 -9.28 13.48
C LEU A 158 -0.96 -9.46 14.92
N ASP A 159 -0.80 -10.66 15.51
CA ASP A 159 -1.14 -10.91 16.91
C ASP A 159 -0.30 -10.09 17.87
N ALA A 160 1.00 -9.98 17.60
CA ALA A 160 1.91 -9.17 18.39
C ALA A 160 1.59 -7.68 18.28
N MET A 161 1.24 -7.19 17.08
CA MET A 161 0.78 -5.80 16.88
C MET A 161 -0.50 -5.49 17.66
N ASP A 162 -1.47 -6.42 17.67
CA ASP A 162 -2.74 -6.24 18.37
C ASP A 162 -2.55 -6.14 19.89
N LYS A 163 -1.54 -6.84 20.42
CA LYS A 163 -1.16 -6.82 21.84
C LYS A 163 -0.21 -5.67 22.22
N ALA A 164 0.33 -4.94 21.24
CA ALA A 164 1.31 -3.90 21.46
C ALA A 164 0.75 -2.76 22.33
N ARG A 165 1.46 -2.44 23.42
CA ARG A 165 1.13 -1.29 24.28
C ARG A 165 1.42 0.00 23.52
N TYR A 166 0.65 1.05 23.83
CA TYR A 166 0.82 2.38 23.27
C TYR A 166 0.49 3.42 24.32
N PHE A 167 1.42 4.29 24.61
CA PHE A 167 1.37 5.23 25.74
C PHE A 167 1.16 6.69 25.31
N ALA A 168 1.02 6.96 24.00
CA ALA A 168 0.71 8.29 23.49
C ALA A 168 -0.80 8.46 23.19
N ALA A 169 -1.18 9.62 22.70
CA ALA A 169 -2.55 9.92 22.26
C ALA A 169 -2.98 8.90 21.18
N ARG A 170 -4.16 8.34 21.32
CA ARG A 170 -4.68 7.35 20.39
C ARG A 170 -5.41 8.01 19.24
N PRO A 171 -5.30 7.47 18.01
CA PRO A 171 -6.10 7.94 16.90
C PRO A 171 -7.59 7.75 17.21
N GLU A 172 -8.42 8.77 16.93
CA GLU A 172 -9.88 8.70 17.07
C GLU A 172 -10.46 7.63 16.15
N VAL A 173 -9.95 7.55 14.91
CA VAL A 173 -10.29 6.51 13.95
C VAL A 173 -9.15 5.48 13.92
N PRO A 174 -9.43 4.20 14.23
CA PRO A 174 -8.41 3.17 14.15
C PRO A 174 -7.80 3.08 12.75
N VAL A 175 -6.46 3.05 12.67
CA VAL A 175 -5.74 2.92 11.40
C VAL A 175 -6.13 1.61 10.73
N PRO A 176 -6.68 1.64 9.51
CA PRO A 176 -6.98 0.43 8.76
C PRO A 176 -5.68 -0.24 8.32
N ARG A 177 -5.67 -1.58 8.36
CA ARG A 177 -4.58 -2.37 7.80
C ARG A 177 -5.06 -3.21 6.63
N VAL A 178 -4.21 -3.36 5.61
CA VAL A 178 -4.41 -4.22 4.44
C VAL A 178 -3.20 -5.14 4.30
N ILE A 179 -3.36 -6.27 3.62
CA ILE A 179 -2.33 -7.30 3.54
C ILE A 179 -1.96 -7.59 2.09
N ALA A 180 -0.66 -7.65 1.78
CA ALA A 180 -0.19 -8.18 0.51
C ALA A 180 -0.55 -9.67 0.40
N ALA A 181 -1.42 -9.99 -0.55
CA ALA A 181 -1.95 -11.33 -0.70
C ALA A 181 -2.07 -11.73 -2.18
N LEU A 182 -1.52 -12.90 -2.52
CA LEU A 182 -1.61 -13.48 -3.87
C LEU A 182 -2.34 -14.83 -3.87
N GLY A 183 -1.95 -15.74 -3.00
CA GLY A 183 -2.56 -17.07 -2.94
C GLY A 183 -3.84 -17.09 -2.11
N PRO A 184 -4.69 -18.13 -2.27
CA PRO A 184 -5.98 -18.23 -1.57
C PRO A 184 -5.84 -18.20 -0.04
N ARG A 185 -4.80 -18.82 0.52
CA ARG A 185 -4.55 -18.76 1.98
C ARG A 185 -4.17 -17.35 2.46
N ALA A 186 -3.46 -16.56 1.62
CA ALA A 186 -3.12 -15.19 1.96
C ALA A 186 -4.34 -14.29 1.87
N LEU A 187 -5.20 -14.47 0.86
CA LEU A 187 -6.49 -13.78 0.73
C LEU A 187 -7.41 -14.09 1.91
N GLU A 188 -7.45 -15.35 2.35
CA GLU A 188 -8.25 -15.74 3.52
C GLU A 188 -7.70 -15.08 4.81
N LEU A 189 -6.38 -15.03 5.00
CA LEU A 189 -5.77 -14.29 6.11
C LEU A 189 -6.13 -12.80 6.04
N ALA A 190 -6.08 -12.19 4.86
CA ALA A 190 -6.47 -10.80 4.66
C ALA A 190 -7.94 -10.58 5.03
N ARG A 191 -8.83 -11.46 4.58
CA ARG A 191 -10.26 -11.43 4.91
C ARG A 191 -10.53 -11.50 6.41
N GLN A 192 -9.78 -12.32 7.14
CA GLN A 192 -9.98 -12.54 8.58
C GLN A 192 -9.35 -11.44 9.44
N ARG A 193 -8.17 -10.96 9.06
CA ARG A 193 -7.28 -10.20 9.95
C ARG A 193 -7.01 -8.76 9.48
N SER A 194 -7.63 -8.31 8.38
CA SER A 194 -7.41 -6.97 7.85
C SER A 194 -8.68 -6.37 7.24
N ARG A 195 -8.56 -5.17 6.65
CA ARG A 195 -9.62 -4.50 5.92
C ARG A 195 -9.58 -4.77 4.43
N GLY A 196 -8.59 -5.53 3.95
CA GLY A 196 -8.49 -5.83 2.54
C GLY A 196 -7.16 -6.43 2.11
N ALA A 197 -7.03 -6.64 0.82
CA ALA A 197 -5.87 -7.20 0.16
C ALA A 197 -5.30 -6.26 -0.90
N ILE A 198 -3.97 -6.26 -1.02
CA ILE A 198 -3.22 -5.50 -2.02
C ILE A 198 -2.36 -6.47 -2.86
N PRO A 199 -2.95 -7.14 -3.88
CA PRO A 199 -2.19 -7.97 -4.80
C PRO A 199 -1.39 -7.13 -5.78
N TYR A 200 -0.24 -7.63 -6.21
CA TYR A 200 0.62 -7.03 -7.20
C TYR A 200 0.96 -8.03 -8.31
N LEU A 201 1.19 -7.51 -9.52
CA LEU A 201 1.60 -8.26 -10.70
C LEU A 201 0.65 -9.43 -10.99
N VAL A 202 -0.61 -9.09 -11.18
CA VAL A 202 -1.70 -10.04 -11.42
C VAL A 202 -2.49 -9.67 -12.68
N PRO A 203 -2.96 -10.65 -13.46
CA PRO A 203 -3.84 -10.38 -14.60
C PRO A 203 -5.25 -10.03 -14.14
N VAL A 204 -6.06 -9.41 -15.01
CA VAL A 204 -7.45 -9.03 -14.70
C VAL A 204 -8.28 -10.22 -14.19
N ALA A 205 -8.13 -11.40 -14.80
CA ALA A 205 -8.83 -12.62 -14.37
C ALA A 205 -8.57 -12.99 -12.90
N TYR A 206 -7.37 -12.68 -12.38
CA TYR A 206 -7.09 -12.87 -10.96
C TYR A 206 -7.97 -12.02 -10.07
N THR A 207 -8.32 -10.80 -10.49
CA THR A 207 -9.12 -9.88 -9.67
C THR A 207 -10.50 -10.47 -9.34
N SER A 208 -11.15 -11.09 -10.30
CA SER A 208 -12.42 -11.81 -10.07
C SER A 208 -12.23 -12.99 -9.10
N LEU A 209 -11.16 -13.77 -9.24
CA LEU A 209 -10.84 -14.88 -8.34
C LEU A 209 -10.54 -14.39 -6.91
N ALA A 210 -9.78 -13.29 -6.80
CA ALA A 210 -9.47 -12.67 -5.52
C ALA A 210 -10.72 -12.12 -4.84
N ARG A 211 -11.60 -11.46 -5.59
CA ARG A 211 -12.87 -10.96 -5.09
C ARG A 211 -13.77 -12.10 -4.59
N ALA A 212 -13.88 -13.19 -5.34
CA ALA A 212 -14.65 -14.36 -4.93
C ALA A 212 -14.14 -14.97 -3.60
N THR A 213 -12.81 -15.02 -3.41
CA THR A 213 -12.18 -15.54 -2.18
C THR A 213 -12.30 -14.56 -1.01
N LEU A 214 -12.07 -13.27 -1.28
CA LEU A 214 -12.07 -12.22 -0.26
C LEU A 214 -13.49 -11.91 0.24
N GLY A 215 -14.50 -12.12 -0.59
CA GLY A 215 -15.89 -11.72 -0.33
C GLY A 215 -16.16 -10.25 -0.68
N PRO A 216 -17.38 -9.76 -0.50
CA PRO A 216 -17.79 -8.44 -0.99
C PRO A 216 -17.32 -7.26 -0.14
N GLU A 217 -17.03 -7.48 1.14
CA GLU A 217 -16.77 -6.38 2.09
C GLU A 217 -15.31 -5.90 2.11
N PRO A 218 -14.28 -6.79 2.22
CA PRO A 218 -12.90 -6.33 2.32
C PRO A 218 -12.43 -5.63 1.04
N VAL A 219 -11.67 -4.55 1.19
CA VAL A 219 -11.12 -3.79 0.07
C VAL A 219 -10.16 -4.64 -0.74
N LEU A 220 -10.33 -4.64 -2.06
CA LEU A 220 -9.39 -5.22 -3.01
C LEU A 220 -8.71 -4.09 -3.78
N ALA A 221 -7.48 -3.74 -3.38
CA ALA A 221 -6.67 -2.70 -3.99
C ALA A 221 -5.59 -3.33 -4.88
N VAL A 222 -5.87 -3.44 -6.18
CA VAL A 222 -4.96 -4.08 -7.13
C VAL A 222 -3.86 -3.12 -7.55
N HIS A 223 -2.61 -3.56 -7.48
CA HIS A 223 -1.48 -2.79 -7.99
C HIS A 223 -1.15 -3.22 -9.43
N GLN A 224 -1.32 -2.30 -10.36
CA GLN A 224 -1.14 -2.50 -11.80
C GLN A 224 0.13 -1.81 -12.28
N ALA A 225 1.14 -2.59 -12.69
CA ALA A 225 2.33 -2.05 -13.37
C ALA A 225 1.94 -1.47 -14.73
N ILE A 226 2.46 -0.27 -15.03
CA ILE A 226 2.21 0.44 -16.29
C ILE A 226 3.51 1.02 -16.86
N VAL A 227 3.59 1.20 -18.16
CA VAL A 227 4.67 1.93 -18.81
C VAL A 227 4.11 3.19 -19.44
N LEU A 228 4.65 4.35 -19.10
CA LEU A 228 4.19 5.65 -19.59
C LEU A 228 5.22 6.30 -20.53
N GLY A 229 4.72 6.92 -21.63
CA GLY A 229 5.50 7.78 -22.50
C GLY A 229 6.63 7.07 -23.26
N GLN A 230 6.49 5.78 -23.55
CA GLN A 230 7.46 4.98 -24.32
C GLN A 230 6.84 4.49 -25.63
N ARG A 231 7.69 4.25 -26.63
CA ARG A 231 7.27 3.53 -27.84
C ARG A 231 6.95 2.08 -27.49
N PRO A 232 6.03 1.41 -28.22
CA PRO A 232 5.54 0.06 -27.86
C PRO A 232 6.65 -0.98 -27.68
N GLU A 233 7.69 -0.97 -28.53
CA GLU A 233 8.80 -1.90 -28.43
C GLU A 233 9.57 -1.71 -27.11
N ARG A 234 9.89 -0.46 -26.77
CA ARG A 234 10.59 -0.13 -25.53
C ARG A 234 9.72 -0.42 -24.31
N ALA A 235 8.41 -0.14 -24.40
CA ALA A 235 7.46 -0.46 -23.34
C ALA A 235 7.44 -1.97 -23.05
N ARG A 236 7.43 -2.82 -24.09
CA ARG A 236 7.51 -4.29 -23.93
C ARG A 236 8.82 -4.77 -23.33
N GLU A 237 9.95 -4.16 -23.72
CA GLU A 237 11.24 -4.49 -23.11
C GLU A 237 11.23 -4.20 -21.60
N LEU A 238 10.80 -2.99 -21.21
CA LEU A 238 10.69 -2.57 -19.81
C LEU A 238 9.73 -3.46 -19.01
N ALA A 239 8.59 -3.81 -19.60
CA ALA A 239 7.63 -4.73 -19.00
C ALA A 239 8.25 -6.12 -18.79
N ARG A 240 8.98 -6.63 -19.79
CA ARG A 240 9.65 -7.92 -19.70
C ARG A 240 10.77 -7.93 -18.65
N GLU A 241 11.59 -6.89 -18.58
CA GLU A 241 12.60 -6.73 -17.54
C GLU A 241 11.96 -6.69 -16.14
N HIS A 242 10.85 -5.98 -16.01
CA HIS A 242 10.15 -5.86 -14.74
C HIS A 242 9.54 -7.17 -14.29
N VAL A 243 8.76 -7.82 -15.15
CA VAL A 243 8.08 -9.10 -14.86
C VAL A 243 9.12 -10.18 -14.56
N GLY A 244 10.19 -10.28 -15.38
CA GLY A 244 11.23 -11.29 -15.22
C GLY A 244 11.85 -11.31 -13.82
N ARG A 245 11.99 -10.17 -13.16
CA ARG A 245 12.52 -10.09 -11.78
C ARG A 245 11.63 -10.81 -10.75
N TYR A 246 10.34 -10.94 -11.02
CA TYR A 246 9.39 -11.61 -10.11
C TYR A 246 9.19 -13.09 -10.43
N LEU A 247 9.50 -13.54 -11.66
CA LEU A 247 9.29 -14.93 -12.07
C LEU A 247 10.18 -15.93 -11.32
N ALA A 248 11.28 -15.46 -10.71
CA ALA A 248 12.12 -16.29 -9.83
C ALA A 248 11.45 -16.55 -8.46
N ALA A 249 10.51 -15.72 -8.04
CA ALA A 249 9.86 -15.83 -6.73
C ALA A 249 8.68 -16.81 -6.76
N ARG A 250 8.74 -17.86 -5.92
CA ARG A 250 7.77 -18.96 -5.89
C ARG A 250 6.31 -18.52 -5.70
N ASN A 251 6.08 -17.48 -4.92
CA ASN A 251 4.75 -16.95 -4.67
C ASN A 251 4.11 -16.35 -5.94
N TYR A 252 4.88 -15.59 -6.74
CA TYR A 252 4.40 -15.05 -8.02
C TYR A 252 4.22 -16.16 -9.05
N ARG A 253 5.23 -17.01 -9.24
CA ARG A 253 5.16 -18.15 -10.16
C ARG A 253 3.95 -19.04 -9.87
N GLY A 254 3.78 -19.46 -8.62
CA GLY A 254 2.64 -20.29 -8.22
C GLY A 254 1.29 -19.56 -8.37
N ASN A 255 1.24 -18.24 -8.24
CA ASN A 255 0.01 -17.48 -8.50
C ASN A 255 -0.34 -17.44 -9.98
N LEU A 256 0.64 -17.19 -10.85
CA LEU A 256 0.44 -17.12 -12.29
C LEU A 256 0.01 -18.48 -12.88
N LEU A 257 0.55 -19.59 -12.38
CA LEU A 257 0.09 -20.94 -12.72
C LEU A 257 -1.40 -21.14 -12.36
N ARG A 258 -1.82 -20.67 -11.18
CA ARG A 258 -3.26 -20.71 -10.79
C ARG A 258 -4.14 -19.83 -11.66
N CYS A 259 -3.58 -18.79 -12.27
CA CYS A 259 -4.28 -17.94 -13.24
C CYS A 259 -4.33 -18.53 -14.67
N GLY A 260 -3.86 -19.77 -14.87
CA GLY A 260 -3.93 -20.47 -16.16
C GLY A 260 -2.76 -20.19 -17.10
N PHE A 261 -1.66 -19.61 -16.60
CA PHE A 261 -0.39 -19.61 -17.32
C PHE A 261 0.31 -20.95 -17.16
N THR A 262 1.13 -21.31 -18.13
CA THR A 262 1.91 -22.55 -18.13
C THR A 262 3.34 -22.28 -17.67
N GLU A 263 4.09 -23.35 -17.32
CA GLU A 263 5.51 -23.22 -17.03
C GLU A 263 6.28 -22.56 -18.20
N ARG A 264 5.89 -22.89 -19.46
CA ARG A 264 6.46 -22.28 -20.66
C ARG A 264 6.21 -20.75 -20.72
N ASP A 265 5.06 -20.28 -20.24
CA ASP A 265 4.78 -18.84 -20.15
C ASP A 265 5.69 -18.14 -19.12
N LEU A 266 6.17 -18.88 -18.13
CA LEU A 266 6.99 -18.37 -17.03
C LEU A 266 8.48 -18.58 -17.21
N ASP A 267 8.91 -19.15 -18.35
CA ASP A 267 10.32 -19.39 -18.65
C ASP A 267 11.03 -18.09 -19.05
N GLY A 268 12.32 -17.98 -18.65
CA GLY A 268 13.14 -16.81 -18.93
C GLY A 268 12.54 -15.53 -18.36
N ALA A 269 12.33 -14.54 -19.22
CA ALA A 269 11.72 -13.26 -18.85
C ALA A 269 10.19 -13.21 -19.10
N GLY A 270 9.58 -14.35 -19.36
CA GLY A 270 8.16 -14.50 -19.62
C GLY A 270 7.75 -14.43 -21.09
N SER A 271 6.68 -15.17 -21.44
CA SER A 271 6.09 -15.15 -22.79
C SER A 271 5.43 -13.81 -23.11
N ALA A 272 5.24 -13.49 -24.38
CA ALA A 272 4.50 -12.31 -24.80
C ALA A 272 3.08 -12.29 -24.20
N ARG A 273 2.39 -13.44 -24.22
CA ARG A 273 1.04 -13.61 -23.60
C ARG A 273 1.06 -13.22 -22.12
N LEU A 274 2.07 -13.62 -21.36
CA LEU A 274 2.20 -13.28 -19.96
C LEU A 274 2.44 -11.78 -19.76
N ILE A 275 3.37 -11.21 -20.52
CA ILE A 275 3.72 -9.78 -20.41
C ILE A 275 2.50 -8.91 -20.72
N ASP A 276 1.81 -9.17 -21.84
CA ASP A 276 0.62 -8.40 -22.26
C ASP A 276 -0.54 -8.54 -21.24
N ALA A 277 -0.65 -9.68 -20.56
CA ALA A 277 -1.64 -9.89 -19.51
C ALA A 277 -1.33 -9.13 -18.21
N LEU A 278 -0.05 -8.90 -17.89
CA LEU A 278 0.39 -8.29 -16.65
C LEU A 278 0.65 -6.79 -16.74
N VAL A 279 1.10 -6.30 -17.91
CA VAL A 279 1.51 -4.91 -18.08
C VAL A 279 0.96 -4.39 -19.41
N PRO A 280 0.11 -3.35 -19.40
CA PRO A 280 -0.25 -2.65 -20.63
C PRO A 280 0.99 -1.95 -21.20
N THR A 281 1.29 -2.19 -22.48
CA THR A 281 2.50 -1.71 -23.16
C THR A 281 2.20 -0.80 -24.36
N GLY A 282 0.93 -0.45 -24.55
CA GLY A 282 0.46 0.49 -25.57
C GLY A 282 0.50 1.94 -25.09
N ASP A 283 -0.49 2.69 -25.53
CA ASP A 283 -0.66 4.09 -25.16
C ASP A 283 -1.39 4.26 -23.80
N THR A 284 -1.69 5.50 -23.47
CA THR A 284 -2.42 5.85 -22.24
C THR A 284 -3.83 5.25 -22.22
N ASP A 285 -4.47 5.09 -23.38
CA ASP A 285 -5.83 4.52 -23.48
C ASP A 285 -5.83 3.03 -23.11
N GLU A 286 -4.80 2.26 -23.48
CA GLU A 286 -4.64 0.88 -23.02
C GLU A 286 -4.52 0.78 -21.50
N VAL A 287 -3.81 1.75 -20.88
CA VAL A 287 -3.74 1.82 -19.41
C VAL A 287 -5.11 2.08 -18.81
N VAL A 288 -5.89 3.01 -19.38
CA VAL A 288 -7.26 3.31 -18.92
C VAL A 288 -8.16 2.08 -19.04
N VAL A 289 -8.13 1.39 -20.17
CA VAL A 289 -8.88 0.15 -20.37
C VAL A 289 -8.49 -0.93 -19.34
N ARG A 290 -7.19 -1.07 -19.03
CA ARG A 290 -6.71 -2.03 -18.04
C ARG A 290 -7.18 -1.69 -16.63
N VAL A 291 -7.11 -0.42 -16.24
CA VAL A 291 -7.61 0.06 -14.94
C VAL A 291 -9.10 -0.23 -14.81
N GLN A 292 -9.90 0.12 -15.84
CA GLN A 292 -11.34 -0.13 -15.84
C GLN A 292 -11.64 -1.63 -15.77
N ALA A 293 -10.91 -2.46 -16.52
CA ALA A 293 -11.09 -3.91 -16.48
C ALA A 293 -10.87 -4.52 -15.07
N HIS A 294 -9.90 -4.03 -14.30
CA HIS A 294 -9.72 -4.45 -12.92
C HIS A 294 -10.88 -4.01 -12.01
N LEU A 295 -11.38 -2.78 -12.19
CA LEU A 295 -12.52 -2.27 -11.44
C LEU A 295 -13.78 -3.08 -11.76
N ASP A 296 -14.04 -3.37 -13.02
CA ASP A 296 -15.18 -4.20 -13.47
C ASP A 296 -15.06 -5.65 -12.97
N ALA A 297 -13.84 -6.16 -12.83
CA ALA A 297 -13.55 -7.47 -12.26
C ALA A 297 -13.68 -7.52 -10.73
N GLY A 298 -14.05 -6.41 -10.08
CA GLY A 298 -14.35 -6.33 -8.65
C GLY A 298 -13.23 -5.74 -7.78
N ALA A 299 -12.23 -5.06 -8.34
CA ALA A 299 -11.35 -4.21 -7.54
C ALA A 299 -12.11 -2.98 -7.04
N ASP A 300 -11.91 -2.59 -5.79
CA ASP A 300 -12.40 -1.32 -5.25
C ASP A 300 -11.45 -0.16 -5.61
N HIS A 301 -10.18 -0.48 -5.78
CA HIS A 301 -9.12 0.47 -6.04
C HIS A 301 -8.06 -0.15 -6.96
N VAL A 302 -7.61 0.62 -7.94
CA VAL A 302 -6.46 0.26 -8.77
C VAL A 302 -5.33 1.25 -8.54
N CYS A 303 -4.20 0.73 -8.08
CA CYS A 303 -3.01 1.51 -7.87
C CYS A 303 -2.07 1.39 -9.07
N VAL A 304 -1.91 2.44 -9.85
CA VAL A 304 -1.01 2.43 -11.00
C VAL A 304 0.45 2.56 -10.55
N ASN A 305 1.29 1.71 -11.12
CA ASN A 305 2.73 1.65 -10.82
C ASN A 305 3.53 1.92 -12.10
N PRO A 306 3.99 3.16 -12.34
CA PRO A 306 4.90 3.47 -13.44
C PRO A 306 6.24 2.78 -13.29
N ILE A 307 6.57 1.87 -14.23
CA ILE A 307 7.82 1.11 -14.22
C ILE A 307 8.80 1.62 -15.30
N GLY A 308 10.05 1.14 -15.24
CA GLY A 308 11.08 1.46 -16.25
C GLY A 308 11.70 2.86 -16.13
N ARG A 309 11.57 3.49 -14.96
CA ARG A 309 12.06 4.85 -14.67
C ARG A 309 13.19 4.82 -13.65
N ARG A 310 13.90 5.96 -13.53
CA ARG A 310 14.89 6.16 -12.46
C ARG A 310 14.18 6.32 -11.12
N PRO A 311 14.61 5.60 -10.06
CA PRO A 311 13.92 5.67 -8.76
C PRO A 311 13.89 7.06 -8.10
N ALA A 312 14.76 7.98 -8.53
CA ALA A 312 14.81 9.33 -7.98
C ALA A 312 13.85 10.33 -8.67
N GLU A 313 13.06 9.89 -9.63
CA GLU A 313 12.12 10.72 -10.40
C GLU A 313 10.68 10.27 -10.17
N VAL A 314 9.80 11.21 -9.87
CA VAL A 314 8.34 10.98 -9.85
C VAL A 314 7.75 11.50 -11.16
N PRO A 315 7.02 10.71 -11.97
CA PRO A 315 6.48 11.12 -13.26
C PRO A 315 5.16 11.92 -13.10
N ALA A 316 5.17 12.97 -12.30
CA ALA A 316 3.95 13.67 -11.90
C ALA A 316 3.18 14.25 -13.10
N ALA A 317 3.87 14.84 -14.09
CA ALA A 317 3.22 15.34 -15.31
C ALA A 317 2.49 14.23 -16.08
N GLN A 318 3.14 13.08 -16.32
CA GLN A 318 2.55 11.95 -17.03
C GLN A 318 1.39 11.31 -16.23
N LEU A 319 1.50 11.29 -14.91
CA LEU A 319 0.41 10.86 -14.02
C LEU A 319 -0.76 11.87 -14.06
N GLY A 320 -0.47 13.17 -14.19
CA GLY A 320 -1.50 14.19 -14.41
C GLY A 320 -2.27 13.97 -15.72
N GLU A 321 -1.56 13.71 -16.82
CA GLU A 321 -2.18 13.36 -18.11
C GLU A 321 -3.05 12.08 -18.01
N LEU A 322 -2.53 11.06 -17.33
CA LEU A 322 -3.28 9.82 -17.08
C LEU A 322 -4.53 10.07 -16.22
N ALA A 323 -4.45 10.94 -15.22
CA ALA A 323 -5.59 11.28 -14.37
C ALA A 323 -6.74 11.91 -15.19
N VAL A 324 -6.43 12.81 -16.12
CA VAL A 324 -7.42 13.40 -17.04
C VAL A 324 -8.09 12.29 -17.89
N ARG A 325 -7.32 11.35 -18.43
CA ARG A 325 -7.84 10.24 -19.23
C ARG A 325 -8.68 9.26 -18.41
N LEU A 326 -8.33 9.07 -17.15
CA LEU A 326 -9.10 8.29 -16.17
C LEU A 326 -10.34 9.03 -15.64
N GLN A 327 -10.53 10.29 -16.04
CA GLN A 327 -11.62 11.15 -15.57
C GLN A 327 -11.66 11.26 -14.04
N LEU A 328 -10.49 11.40 -13.41
CA LEU A 328 -10.42 11.62 -11.98
C LEU A 328 -10.91 13.04 -11.67
N GLU A 329 -11.73 13.17 -10.64
CA GLU A 329 -12.21 14.47 -10.20
C GLU A 329 -11.07 15.25 -9.52
N PRO A 330 -10.64 16.39 -10.08
CA PRO A 330 -9.61 17.20 -9.46
C PRO A 330 -10.01 17.63 -8.05
N ALA A 331 -9.02 17.76 -7.18
CA ALA A 331 -9.25 18.36 -5.86
C ALA A 331 -9.86 19.77 -6.04
N PRO A 332 -10.95 20.15 -5.31
CA PRO A 332 -11.45 21.52 -5.36
C PRO A 332 -10.29 22.49 -5.11
N ALA A 333 -10.26 23.57 -5.94
CA ALA A 333 -9.29 24.63 -5.78
C ALA A 333 -9.35 25.20 -4.37
N LYS A 334 -8.21 25.63 -3.85
CA LYS A 334 -8.18 26.34 -2.56
C LYS A 334 -9.06 27.59 -2.68
N ASP A 335 -10.14 27.65 -1.91
CA ASP A 335 -10.64 28.96 -1.50
C ASP A 335 -9.53 29.60 -0.67
N GLY A 336 -9.02 30.74 -1.14
CA GLY A 336 -7.84 31.44 -0.67
C GLY A 336 -7.92 31.97 0.75
#